data_8f9704aae417eab93d0fe61dbaf1307b
#
_entry.id   8f9704aae417eab93d0fe61dbaf1307b
#
_cell.length_a   1.000
_cell.length_b   1.000
_cell.length_c   1.000
_cell.angle_alpha   90.00
_cell.angle_beta   90.00
_cell.angle_gamma   90.00
#
_symmetry.space_group_name_H-M   'P 1'
#
loop_
_entity.id
_entity.type
_entity.pdbx_description
1 polymer ?
#
loop_
_entity_poly.entity_id
_entity_poly.type
_entity_poly.pdbx_seq_one_letter_code
_entity_poly.pdbx_strand_id
1 'polypeptide(L)'
;NYGDRTAPIYYCLGVFFMSISKSTGIFLGLMLYTVGMAIWFYVRYRSKWNIPRKTEMTLGVVLILAAIAIVIKIFPGPDFNLKNTDYTMLTRIQEKIWKVLYGGNSTMLSDRGMDRVALYPRYLLLGAGEGNFNRFLKAAQQNEIHCSFLNIWFSYGVIPTVLLLKWLWEKMRKISAVEWIIAGSLIVESFLLVNYRQPFFWMILLYGYIRQKNQEKTASTLSFQQSDDIL
;
A
#
# COMPACT_ATOMS: atom_id res chain seq x y z
N ASN A 1 6.57 -21.30 3.51
CA ASN A 1 6.68 -22.00 4.82
C ASN A 1 6.07 -21.10 5.91
N TYR A 2 4.78 -21.32 6.22
CA TYR A 2 4.09 -20.62 7.31
C TYR A 2 4.54 -21.08 8.72
N GLY A 3 5.62 -21.82 8.81
CA GLY A 3 6.18 -22.34 10.05
C GLY A 3 7.54 -21.76 10.42
N ASP A 4 7.96 -20.69 9.74
CA ASP A 4 9.22 -20.05 10.09
C ASP A 4 9.05 -19.29 11.41
N ARG A 5 9.75 -19.78 12.45
CA ARG A 5 9.73 -19.20 13.79
C ARG A 5 10.34 -17.79 13.84
N THR A 6 11.07 -17.40 12.80
CA THR A 6 11.69 -16.06 12.70
C THR A 6 10.75 -15.00 12.12
N ALA A 7 9.67 -15.40 11.44
CA ALA A 7 8.73 -14.47 10.82
C ALA A 7 8.15 -13.41 11.78
N PRO A 8 7.75 -13.74 13.04
CA PRO A 8 7.30 -12.73 14.00
C PRO A 8 8.37 -11.70 14.34
N ILE A 9 9.65 -12.13 14.40
CA ILE A 9 10.78 -11.23 14.70
C ILE A 9 10.94 -10.21 13.58
N TYR A 10 10.97 -10.66 12.33
CA TYR A 10 11.05 -9.75 11.17
C TYR A 10 9.85 -8.81 11.10
N TYR A 11 8.66 -9.27 11.43
CA TYR A 11 7.48 -8.43 11.50
C TYR A 11 7.63 -7.33 12.56
N CYS A 12 8.03 -7.69 13.78
CA CYS A 12 8.26 -6.73 14.87
C CYS A 12 9.35 -5.70 14.52
N LEU A 13 10.46 -6.15 13.93
CA LEU A 13 11.51 -5.26 13.44
C LEU A 13 10.98 -4.31 12.35
N GLY A 14 10.18 -4.82 11.42
CA GLY A 14 9.53 -4.01 10.39
C GLY A 14 8.63 -2.93 11.00
N VAL A 15 7.77 -3.31 11.94
CA VAL A 15 6.89 -2.36 12.67
C VAL A 15 7.72 -1.29 13.40
N PHE A 16 8.80 -1.69 14.07
CA PHE A 16 9.69 -0.77 14.77
C PHE A 16 10.32 0.25 13.82
N PHE A 17 10.96 -0.19 12.74
CA PHE A 17 11.58 0.72 11.77
C PHE A 17 10.56 1.62 11.06
N MET A 18 9.38 1.09 10.72
CA MET A 18 8.30 1.89 10.11
C MET A 18 7.78 2.95 11.07
N SER A 19 7.69 2.65 12.37
CA SER A 19 7.28 3.62 13.40
C SER A 19 8.29 4.77 13.54
N ILE A 20 9.59 4.45 13.46
CA ILE A 20 10.67 5.47 13.51
C ILE A 20 10.63 6.36 12.27
N SER A 21 10.30 5.82 11.10
CA SER A 21 10.26 6.58 9.83
C SER A 21 9.25 7.73 9.84
N LYS A 22 8.27 7.71 10.74
CA LYS A 22 7.17 8.68 10.86
C LYS A 22 6.44 8.94 9.52
N SER A 23 6.52 8.01 8.58
CA SER A 23 5.83 8.09 7.28
C SER A 23 4.41 7.56 7.39
N THR A 24 3.44 8.43 7.20
CA THR A 24 2.01 8.04 7.21
C THR A 24 1.63 7.07 6.09
N GLY A 25 2.28 7.16 4.93
CA GLY A 25 2.03 6.24 3.82
C GLY A 25 2.45 4.82 4.16
N ILE A 26 3.67 4.65 4.67
CA ILE A 26 4.22 3.37 5.10
C ILE A 26 3.37 2.78 6.23
N PHE A 27 2.95 3.61 7.19
CA PHE A 27 2.09 3.18 8.30
C PHE A 27 0.73 2.68 7.80
N LEU A 28 0.10 3.37 6.85
CA LEU A 28 -1.16 2.92 6.25
C LEU A 28 -0.99 1.58 5.52
N GLY A 29 0.08 1.41 4.75
CA GLY A 29 0.40 0.14 4.08
C GLY A 29 0.56 -1.01 5.09
N LEU A 30 1.31 -0.78 6.17
CA LEU A 30 1.49 -1.76 7.25
C LEU A 30 0.16 -2.10 7.94
N MET A 31 -0.68 -1.10 8.23
CA MET A 31 -1.98 -1.31 8.86
C MET A 31 -2.88 -2.18 7.97
N LEU A 32 -2.95 -1.88 6.69
CA LEU A 32 -3.75 -2.66 5.73
C LEU A 32 -3.22 -4.10 5.60
N TYR A 33 -1.90 -4.27 5.55
CA TYR A 33 -1.28 -5.60 5.56
C TYR A 33 -1.66 -6.38 6.82
N THR A 34 -1.51 -5.76 7.99
CA THR A 34 -1.80 -6.41 9.29
C THR A 34 -3.27 -6.81 9.40
N VAL A 35 -4.19 -5.89 9.07
CA VAL A 35 -5.63 -6.15 9.09
C VAL A 35 -6.00 -7.24 8.06
N GLY A 36 -5.48 -7.13 6.84
CA GLY A 36 -5.71 -8.12 5.80
C GLY A 36 -5.24 -9.52 6.20
N MET A 37 -4.03 -9.63 6.77
CA MET A 37 -3.50 -10.89 7.28
C MET A 37 -4.31 -11.44 8.45
N ALA A 38 -4.75 -10.59 9.37
CA ALA A 38 -5.59 -11.00 10.51
C ALA A 38 -6.94 -11.55 10.02
N ILE A 39 -7.59 -10.88 9.08
CA ILE A 39 -8.85 -11.33 8.46
C ILE A 39 -8.63 -12.67 7.73
N TRP A 40 -7.58 -12.76 6.91
CA TRP A 40 -7.26 -13.98 6.20
C TRP A 40 -7.02 -15.17 7.15
N PHE A 41 -6.24 -14.93 8.20
CA PHE A 41 -5.93 -15.92 9.23
C PHE A 41 -7.21 -16.36 9.95
N TYR A 42 -8.06 -15.41 10.36
CA TYR A 42 -9.35 -15.70 10.98
C TYR A 42 -10.24 -16.57 10.06
N VAL A 43 -10.44 -16.17 8.81
CA VAL A 43 -11.26 -16.94 7.85
C VAL A 43 -10.72 -18.34 7.62
N ARG A 44 -9.38 -18.48 7.53
CA ARG A 44 -8.70 -19.75 7.25
C ARG A 44 -8.75 -20.73 8.40
N TYR A 45 -8.69 -20.25 9.65
CA TYR A 45 -8.57 -21.10 10.83
C TYR A 45 -9.82 -21.12 11.71
N ARG A 46 -10.82 -20.31 11.43
CA ARG A 46 -12.07 -20.21 12.19
C ARG A 46 -12.69 -21.58 12.47
N SER A 47 -12.76 -22.46 11.47
CA SER A 47 -13.37 -23.80 11.62
C SER A 47 -12.61 -24.70 12.59
N LYS A 48 -11.34 -24.42 12.86
CA LYS A 48 -10.49 -25.19 13.78
C LYS A 48 -10.57 -24.73 15.24
N TRP A 49 -11.08 -23.52 15.48
CA TRP A 49 -11.05 -22.91 16.81
C TRP A 49 -12.28 -23.22 17.67
N ASN A 50 -13.30 -23.87 17.11
CA ASN A 50 -14.54 -24.22 17.83
C ASN A 50 -15.10 -23.08 18.71
N ILE A 51 -14.92 -21.83 18.29
CA ILE A 51 -15.36 -20.66 19.05
C ILE A 51 -16.89 -20.57 18.97
N PRO A 52 -17.61 -20.49 20.08
CA PRO A 52 -19.06 -20.30 20.07
C PRO A 52 -19.46 -19.04 19.33
N ARG A 53 -20.51 -19.09 18.51
CA ARG A 53 -20.98 -17.94 17.73
C ARG A 53 -21.24 -16.68 18.57
N LYS A 54 -21.70 -16.87 19.82
CA LYS A 54 -21.90 -15.77 20.78
C LYS A 54 -20.59 -15.04 21.09
N THR A 55 -19.50 -15.78 21.35
CA THR A 55 -18.17 -15.22 21.62
C THR A 55 -17.61 -14.49 20.41
N GLU A 56 -17.82 -15.01 19.19
CA GLU A 56 -17.42 -14.32 17.95
C GLU A 56 -18.15 -12.98 17.80
N MET A 57 -19.47 -12.97 18.01
CA MET A 57 -20.26 -11.73 17.95
C MET A 57 -19.81 -10.72 18.99
N THR A 58 -19.57 -11.16 20.24
CA THR A 58 -19.09 -10.28 21.30
C THR A 58 -17.71 -9.71 20.95
N LEU A 59 -16.77 -10.54 20.48
CA LEU A 59 -15.45 -10.09 20.04
C LEU A 59 -15.55 -9.09 18.87
N GLY A 60 -16.43 -9.38 17.90
CA GLY A 60 -16.69 -8.47 16.78
C GLY A 60 -17.20 -7.10 17.25
N VAL A 61 -18.14 -7.08 18.17
CA VAL A 61 -18.66 -5.82 18.75
C VAL A 61 -17.57 -5.07 19.50
N VAL A 62 -16.76 -5.74 20.33
CA VAL A 62 -15.64 -5.12 21.06
C VAL A 62 -14.62 -4.53 20.09
N LEU A 63 -14.26 -5.25 19.02
CA LEU A 63 -13.34 -4.74 18.01
C LEU A 63 -13.90 -3.52 17.26
N ILE A 64 -15.19 -3.52 16.93
CA ILE A 64 -15.85 -2.36 16.30
C ILE A 64 -15.84 -1.16 17.25
N LEU A 65 -16.20 -1.35 18.53
CA LEU A 65 -16.17 -0.28 19.51
C LEU A 65 -14.76 0.27 19.74
N ALA A 66 -13.76 -0.62 19.80
CA ALA A 66 -12.35 -0.21 19.89
C ALA A 66 -11.92 0.60 18.66
N ALA A 67 -12.30 0.16 17.46
CA ALA A 67 -12.01 0.87 16.21
C ALA A 67 -12.69 2.27 16.21
N ILE A 68 -13.94 2.37 16.63
CA ILE A 68 -14.66 3.65 16.75
C ILE A 68 -13.95 4.56 17.77
N ALA A 69 -13.56 4.05 18.94
CA ALA A 69 -12.82 4.83 19.94
C ALA A 69 -11.47 5.34 19.42
N ILE A 70 -10.75 4.51 18.65
CA ILE A 70 -9.49 4.89 17.99
C ILE A 70 -9.76 5.99 16.95
N VAL A 71 -10.79 5.85 16.12
CA VAL A 71 -11.16 6.85 15.11
C VAL A 71 -11.50 8.18 15.78
N ILE A 72 -12.32 8.17 16.83
CA ILE A 72 -12.67 9.39 17.59
C ILE A 72 -11.41 10.05 18.16
N LYS A 73 -10.46 9.27 18.68
CA LYS A 73 -9.22 9.79 19.25
C LYS A 73 -8.25 10.33 18.19
N ILE A 74 -8.29 9.77 16.97
CA ILE A 74 -7.46 10.22 15.85
C ILE A 74 -8.05 11.48 15.20
N PHE A 75 -9.37 11.69 15.29
CA PHE A 75 -10.03 12.81 14.62
C PHE A 75 -9.70 14.12 15.33
N PRO A 76 -9.00 15.06 14.67
CA PRO A 76 -8.68 16.35 15.27
C PRO A 76 -9.92 17.23 15.31
N GLY A 77 -10.11 17.97 16.43
CA GLY A 77 -11.10 19.03 16.48
C GLY A 77 -10.72 20.22 15.57
N PRO A 78 -11.67 21.14 15.33
CA PRO A 78 -11.41 22.34 14.52
C PRO A 78 -10.27 23.21 15.09
N ASP A 79 -10.10 23.22 16.41
CA ASP A 79 -9.09 23.99 17.13
C ASP A 79 -7.72 23.29 17.24
N PHE A 80 -7.50 22.25 16.46
CA PHE A 80 -6.24 21.49 16.48
C PHE A 80 -5.06 22.39 16.10
N ASN A 81 -4.15 22.60 17.05
CA ASN A 81 -2.97 23.45 16.87
C ASN A 81 -1.67 22.64 17.00
N LEU A 82 -0.97 22.49 15.89
CA LEU A 82 0.29 21.73 15.82
C LEU A 82 1.42 22.34 16.66
N LYS A 83 1.39 23.66 16.88
CA LYS A 83 2.47 24.37 17.61
C LYS A 83 2.56 23.97 19.07
N ASN A 84 1.47 23.47 19.64
CA ASN A 84 1.35 23.13 21.06
C ASN A 84 1.36 21.62 21.33
N THR A 85 1.59 20.79 20.30
CA THR A 85 1.56 19.32 20.45
C THR A 85 2.93 18.72 20.15
N ASP A 86 3.32 17.72 20.95
CA ASP A 86 4.52 16.93 20.68
C ASP A 86 4.43 16.26 19.31
N TYR A 87 5.52 16.30 18.55
CA TYR A 87 5.57 15.76 17.19
C TYR A 87 5.64 14.23 17.18
N THR A 88 4.49 13.61 17.41
CA THR A 88 4.31 12.14 17.40
C THR A 88 3.72 11.67 16.07
N MET A 89 3.69 10.36 15.85
CA MET A 89 3.02 9.76 14.69
C MET A 89 1.53 10.09 14.67
N LEU A 90 0.88 10.08 15.84
CA LEU A 90 -0.54 10.41 16.00
C LEU A 90 -0.82 11.84 15.59
N THR A 91 -0.03 12.82 16.10
CA THR A 91 -0.21 14.23 15.75
C THR A 91 0.02 14.50 14.27
N ARG A 92 0.90 13.75 13.62
CA ARG A 92 1.09 13.82 12.16
C ARG A 92 -0.13 13.31 11.38
N ILE A 93 -0.77 12.25 11.84
CA ILE A 93 -2.02 11.75 11.24
C ILE A 93 -3.12 12.77 11.44
N GLN A 94 -3.25 13.30 12.65
CA GLN A 94 -4.22 14.35 12.99
C GLN A 94 -4.03 15.61 12.13
N GLU A 95 -2.79 16.08 11.96
CA GLU A 95 -2.49 17.21 11.08
C GLU A 95 -2.97 16.99 9.65
N LYS A 96 -2.73 15.80 9.09
CA LYS A 96 -3.15 15.50 7.72
C LYS A 96 -4.66 15.43 7.60
N ILE A 97 -5.34 14.82 8.58
CA ILE A 97 -6.81 14.79 8.62
C ILE A 97 -7.35 16.20 8.75
N TRP A 98 -6.79 17.01 9.65
CA TRP A 98 -7.18 18.39 9.83
C TRP A 98 -7.03 19.22 8.54
N LYS A 99 -5.91 19.09 7.84
CA LYS A 99 -5.68 19.74 6.54
C LYS A 99 -6.71 19.34 5.48
N VAL A 100 -7.15 18.09 5.49
CA VAL A 100 -8.21 17.61 4.57
C VAL A 100 -9.56 18.21 4.90
N LEU A 101 -9.89 18.28 6.20
CA LEU A 101 -11.22 18.68 6.65
C LEU A 101 -11.41 20.21 6.72
N TYR A 102 -10.38 20.92 7.17
CA TYR A 102 -10.44 22.33 7.50
C TYR A 102 -9.46 23.20 6.73
N GLY A 103 -8.41 22.64 6.15
CA GLY A 103 -7.32 23.38 5.50
C GLY A 103 -7.57 23.80 4.05
N GLY A 104 -8.71 23.41 3.46
CA GLY A 104 -9.01 23.63 2.05
C GLY A 104 -8.22 22.71 1.11
N ASN A 105 -8.88 22.27 0.03
CA ASN A 105 -8.33 21.26 -0.92
C ASN A 105 -7.08 21.73 -1.68
N SER A 106 -6.85 23.04 -1.80
CA SER A 106 -5.76 23.61 -2.58
C SER A 106 -4.38 23.32 -2.01
N THR A 107 -4.23 23.35 -0.69
CA THR A 107 -2.92 23.20 -0.03
C THR A 107 -2.43 21.76 -0.04
N MET A 108 -3.32 20.79 0.19
CA MET A 108 -2.91 19.38 0.25
C MET A 108 -2.51 18.83 -1.13
N LEU A 109 -3.21 19.23 -2.18
CA LEU A 109 -2.90 18.81 -3.56
C LEU A 109 -1.62 19.46 -4.06
N SER A 110 -1.41 20.76 -3.75
CA SER A 110 -0.18 21.47 -4.13
C SER A 110 1.05 20.98 -3.38
N ASP A 111 0.92 20.71 -2.07
CA ASP A 111 2.01 20.14 -1.25
C ASP A 111 2.52 18.79 -1.77
N ARG A 112 1.67 18.08 -2.52
CA ARG A 112 1.99 16.79 -3.14
C ARG A 112 2.28 16.89 -4.64
N GLY A 113 2.37 18.09 -5.19
CA GLY A 113 2.60 18.32 -6.62
C GLY A 113 1.48 17.82 -7.54
N MET A 114 0.30 17.49 -6.98
CA MET A 114 -0.85 16.98 -7.76
C MET A 114 -1.57 18.10 -8.56
N ASP A 115 -1.37 19.34 -8.20
CA ASP A 115 -1.82 20.54 -8.91
C ASP A 115 -1.32 20.59 -10.36
N ARG A 116 -0.16 19.98 -10.64
CA ARG A 116 0.41 19.89 -12.00
C ARG A 116 -0.51 19.21 -12.98
N VAL A 117 -1.26 18.22 -12.54
CA VAL A 117 -2.20 17.47 -13.37
C VAL A 117 -3.30 18.42 -13.89
N ALA A 118 -3.79 19.31 -13.02
CA ALA A 118 -4.78 20.32 -13.39
C ALA A 118 -4.19 21.46 -14.23
N LEU A 119 -2.95 21.87 -13.91
CA LEU A 119 -2.28 22.97 -14.62
C LEU A 119 -1.77 22.56 -16.01
N TYR A 120 -1.44 21.29 -16.21
CA TYR A 120 -0.85 20.80 -17.46
C TYR A 120 -1.50 19.49 -17.96
N PRO A 121 -2.82 19.45 -18.19
CA PRO A 121 -3.57 18.22 -18.51
C PRO A 121 -3.11 17.53 -19.80
N ARG A 122 -2.50 18.26 -20.74
CA ARG A 122 -1.95 17.70 -22.00
C ARG A 122 -0.92 16.58 -21.76
N TYR A 123 -0.18 16.63 -20.65
CA TYR A 123 0.81 15.61 -20.33
C TYR A 123 0.20 14.30 -19.83
N LEU A 124 -1.06 14.28 -19.46
CA LEU A 124 -1.77 13.02 -19.21
C LEU A 124 -1.92 12.17 -20.47
N LEU A 125 -1.95 12.79 -21.66
CA LEU A 125 -2.03 12.08 -22.94
C LEU A 125 -0.64 11.66 -23.43
N LEU A 126 0.31 12.59 -23.50
CA LEU A 126 1.58 12.41 -24.18
C LEU A 126 2.75 12.09 -23.23
N GLY A 127 2.58 12.35 -21.94
CA GLY A 127 3.65 12.27 -20.94
C GLY A 127 4.58 13.49 -20.92
N ALA A 128 5.02 13.87 -19.74
CA ALA A 128 5.94 14.99 -19.53
C ALA A 128 7.42 14.58 -19.53
N GLY A 129 7.69 13.27 -19.55
CA GLY A 129 9.03 12.68 -19.37
C GLY A 129 9.45 12.57 -17.91
N GLU A 130 10.45 11.75 -17.62
CA GLU A 130 11.05 11.62 -16.29
C GLU A 130 11.83 12.89 -15.90
N GLY A 131 11.92 13.18 -14.60
CA GLY A 131 12.58 14.37 -14.09
C GLY A 131 11.88 15.69 -14.45
N ASN A 132 10.59 15.60 -14.82
CA ASN A 132 9.81 16.75 -15.30
C ASN A 132 9.58 17.84 -14.26
N PHE A 133 9.73 17.55 -12.97
CA PHE A 133 9.46 18.50 -11.88
C PHE A 133 10.27 19.81 -11.97
N ASN A 134 11.46 19.78 -12.53
CA ASN A 134 12.30 20.96 -12.73
C ASN A 134 11.86 21.85 -13.91
N ARG A 135 10.94 21.35 -14.76
CA ARG A 135 10.50 22.09 -15.97
C ARG A 135 9.29 22.98 -15.72
N PHE A 136 8.57 22.76 -14.64
CA PHE A 136 7.28 23.42 -14.36
C PHE A 136 7.44 24.51 -13.30
N LEU A 137 8.12 25.59 -13.67
CA LEU A 137 8.40 26.73 -12.79
C LEU A 137 7.16 27.46 -12.26
N LYS A 138 5.99 27.27 -12.92
CA LYS A 138 4.72 27.88 -12.50
C LYS A 138 3.92 27.04 -11.51
N ALA A 139 4.31 25.79 -11.27
CA ALA A 139 3.70 25.00 -10.20
C ALA A 139 4.13 25.59 -8.85
N ALA A 140 3.20 25.72 -7.92
CA ALA A 140 3.42 26.30 -6.61
C ALA A 140 4.56 25.61 -5.85
N GLN A 141 4.90 24.38 -6.24
CA GLN A 141 6.02 23.64 -5.72
C GLN A 141 6.74 22.89 -6.84
N GLN A 142 8.05 22.98 -6.85
CA GLN A 142 8.93 22.22 -7.76
C GLN A 142 9.06 20.75 -7.36
N ASN A 143 8.21 20.26 -6.44
CA ASN A 143 8.28 18.92 -5.91
C ASN A 143 7.66 17.90 -6.89
N GLU A 144 8.14 16.68 -6.81
CA GLU A 144 7.62 15.54 -7.54
C GLU A 144 6.16 15.23 -7.12
N ILE A 145 5.36 14.67 -8.05
CA ILE A 145 4.00 14.21 -7.72
C ILE A 145 4.11 13.05 -6.74
N HIS A 146 3.66 13.25 -5.49
CA HIS A 146 3.71 12.26 -4.42
C HIS A 146 2.59 11.22 -4.50
N CYS A 147 2.48 10.57 -5.66
CA CYS A 147 1.62 9.44 -5.94
C CYS A 147 2.25 8.67 -7.09
N SER A 148 2.72 7.44 -6.85
CA SER A 148 3.44 6.65 -7.86
C SER A 148 2.67 6.49 -9.16
N PHE A 149 1.39 6.11 -9.10
CA PHE A 149 0.59 5.87 -10.30
C PHE A 149 0.28 7.16 -11.06
N LEU A 150 -0.03 8.24 -10.36
CA LEU A 150 -0.28 9.53 -10.99
C LEU A 150 1.01 10.11 -11.60
N ASN A 151 2.14 9.89 -10.94
CA ASN A 151 3.44 10.32 -11.46
C ASN A 151 3.85 9.51 -12.70
N ILE A 152 3.62 8.19 -12.72
CA ILE A 152 3.80 7.36 -13.91
C ILE A 152 2.92 7.88 -15.04
N TRP A 153 1.63 8.11 -14.77
CA TRP A 153 0.70 8.59 -15.78
C TRP A 153 1.11 9.97 -16.34
N PHE A 154 1.44 10.91 -15.47
CA PHE A 154 1.88 12.25 -15.89
C PHE A 154 3.22 12.23 -16.63
N SER A 155 4.14 11.34 -16.24
CA SER A 155 5.48 11.25 -16.87
C SER A 155 5.46 10.54 -18.21
N TYR A 156 4.69 9.46 -18.34
CA TYR A 156 4.73 8.60 -19.53
C TYR A 156 3.49 8.74 -20.44
N GLY A 157 2.40 9.33 -19.95
CA GLY A 157 1.14 9.47 -20.68
C GLY A 157 0.23 8.24 -20.55
N VAL A 158 -0.96 8.35 -21.17
CA VAL A 158 -2.04 7.36 -21.01
C VAL A 158 -1.67 5.98 -21.59
N ILE A 159 -1.08 5.94 -22.79
CA ILE A 159 -0.83 4.67 -23.50
C ILE A 159 0.14 3.76 -22.71
N PRO A 160 1.36 4.19 -22.35
CA PRO A 160 2.26 3.37 -21.54
C PRO A 160 1.68 3.00 -20.18
N THR A 161 0.92 3.91 -19.55
CA THR A 161 0.29 3.64 -18.25
C THR A 161 -0.75 2.54 -18.34
N VAL A 162 -1.64 2.58 -19.36
CA VAL A 162 -2.65 1.53 -19.59
C VAL A 162 -1.99 0.19 -19.90
N LEU A 163 -0.94 0.18 -20.73
CA LEU A 163 -0.19 -1.05 -21.02
C LEU A 163 0.48 -1.63 -19.77
N LEU A 164 1.07 -0.79 -18.92
CA LEU A 164 1.64 -1.21 -17.65
C LEU A 164 0.58 -1.81 -16.71
N LEU A 165 -0.57 -1.13 -16.54
CA LEU A 165 -1.65 -1.62 -15.69
C LEU A 165 -2.24 -2.94 -16.20
N LYS A 166 -2.43 -3.07 -17.53
CA LYS A 166 -2.86 -4.32 -18.16
C LYS A 166 -1.87 -5.44 -17.88
N TRP A 167 -0.58 -5.19 -18.10
CA TRP A 167 0.48 -6.16 -17.85
C TRP A 167 0.52 -6.58 -16.38
N LEU A 168 0.44 -5.65 -15.44
CA LEU A 168 0.37 -5.94 -14.00
C LEU A 168 -0.85 -6.81 -13.67
N TRP A 169 -2.01 -6.44 -14.17
CA TRP A 169 -3.23 -7.21 -13.97
C TRP A 169 -3.10 -8.66 -14.46
N GLU A 170 -2.55 -8.86 -15.66
CA GLU A 170 -2.33 -10.19 -16.22
C GLU A 170 -1.40 -11.06 -15.33
N LYS A 171 -0.39 -10.45 -14.72
CA LYS A 171 0.53 -11.14 -13.81
C LYS A 171 -0.07 -11.42 -12.44
N MET A 172 -0.86 -10.48 -11.93
CA MET A 172 -1.39 -10.53 -10.58
C MET A 172 -2.72 -11.29 -10.44
N ARG A 173 -3.54 -11.38 -11.49
CA ARG A 173 -4.89 -11.96 -11.41
C ARG A 173 -4.96 -13.40 -10.88
N LYS A 174 -3.86 -14.16 -10.93
CA LYS A 174 -3.79 -15.56 -10.52
C LYS A 174 -3.06 -15.81 -9.20
N ILE A 175 -2.56 -14.75 -8.55
CA ILE A 175 -1.85 -14.90 -7.28
C ILE A 175 -2.80 -15.24 -6.13
N SER A 176 -2.26 -15.79 -5.05
CA SER A 176 -3.04 -16.18 -3.86
C SER A 176 -3.58 -14.98 -3.09
N ALA A 177 -4.57 -15.21 -2.22
CA ALA A 177 -5.16 -14.16 -1.37
C ALA A 177 -4.11 -13.47 -0.48
N VAL A 178 -3.14 -14.21 0.06
CA VAL A 178 -2.05 -13.63 0.88
C VAL A 178 -1.18 -12.70 0.06
N GLU A 179 -0.82 -13.11 -1.14
CA GLU A 179 -0.03 -12.29 -2.05
C GLU A 179 -0.79 -11.05 -2.52
N TRP A 180 -2.14 -11.17 -2.67
CA TRP A 180 -3.00 -10.00 -2.91
C TRP A 180 -3.02 -9.02 -1.73
N ILE A 181 -3.00 -9.51 -0.48
CA ILE A 181 -2.92 -8.63 0.70
C ILE A 181 -1.60 -7.86 0.69
N ILE A 182 -0.49 -8.53 0.40
CA ILE A 182 0.83 -7.88 0.31
C ILE A 182 0.85 -6.83 -0.81
N ALA A 183 0.46 -7.23 -2.02
CA ALA A 183 0.46 -6.36 -3.19
C ALA A 183 -0.53 -5.19 -3.02
N GLY A 184 -1.73 -5.45 -2.49
CA GLY A 184 -2.75 -4.44 -2.23
C GLY A 184 -2.29 -3.39 -1.22
N SER A 185 -1.62 -3.80 -0.15
CA SER A 185 -1.05 -2.88 0.83
C SER A 185 0.01 -1.96 0.20
N LEU A 186 0.87 -2.52 -0.64
CA LEU A 186 1.89 -1.76 -1.37
C LEU A 186 1.27 -0.83 -2.41
N ILE A 187 0.22 -1.25 -3.12
CA ILE A 187 -0.51 -0.41 -4.07
C ILE A 187 -1.14 0.78 -3.35
N VAL A 188 -1.80 0.57 -2.21
CA VAL A 188 -2.39 1.69 -1.44
C VAL A 188 -1.32 2.64 -0.93
N GLU A 189 -0.19 2.14 -0.44
CA GLU A 189 0.96 2.96 -0.06
C GLU A 189 1.44 3.83 -1.24
N SER A 190 1.43 3.29 -2.45
CA SER A 190 1.87 3.96 -3.68
C SER A 190 1.00 5.14 -4.11
N PHE A 191 -0.23 5.26 -3.60
CA PHE A 191 -1.04 6.48 -3.76
C PHE A 191 -0.54 7.65 -2.88
N LEU A 192 0.25 7.35 -1.85
CA LEU A 192 0.76 8.33 -0.90
C LEU A 192 2.26 8.58 -1.04
N LEU A 193 2.99 7.72 -1.74
CA LEU A 193 4.44 7.76 -1.88
C LEU A 193 4.88 7.55 -3.32
N VAL A 194 6.10 7.99 -3.62
CA VAL A 194 6.79 7.72 -4.89
C VAL A 194 7.79 6.60 -4.67
N ASN A 195 7.35 5.37 -4.89
CA ASN A 195 8.18 4.18 -4.65
C ASN A 195 8.44 3.35 -5.93
N TYR A 196 7.78 3.66 -7.05
CA TYR A 196 7.89 2.91 -8.31
C TYR A 196 9.29 2.90 -8.94
N ARG A 197 10.16 3.85 -8.58
CA ARG A 197 11.55 3.90 -9.05
C ARG A 197 12.46 2.93 -8.31
N GLN A 198 11.99 2.37 -7.22
CA GLN A 198 12.78 1.46 -6.40
C GLN A 198 12.59 0.02 -6.88
N PRO A 199 13.65 -0.72 -7.23
CA PRO A 199 13.52 -2.09 -7.74
C PRO A 199 12.74 -3.01 -6.82
N PHE A 200 12.90 -2.86 -5.50
CA PHE A 200 12.20 -3.70 -4.52
C PHE A 200 10.67 -3.52 -4.56
N PHE A 201 10.16 -2.34 -4.95
CA PHE A 201 8.73 -2.13 -5.17
C PHE A 201 8.17 -3.14 -6.18
N TRP A 202 8.81 -3.27 -7.32
CA TRP A 202 8.41 -4.21 -8.36
C TRP A 202 8.63 -5.67 -7.95
N MET A 203 9.72 -5.95 -7.23
CA MET A 203 10.00 -7.30 -6.72
C MET A 203 8.91 -7.76 -5.75
N ILE A 204 8.47 -6.91 -4.82
CA ILE A 204 7.41 -7.24 -3.87
C ILE A 204 6.07 -7.34 -4.58
N LEU A 205 5.75 -6.40 -5.48
CA LEU A 205 4.50 -6.39 -6.25
C LEU A 205 4.34 -7.66 -7.10
N LEU A 206 5.42 -8.13 -7.70
CA LEU A 206 5.44 -9.30 -8.57
C LEU A 206 5.81 -10.61 -7.85
N TYR A 207 6.05 -10.55 -6.54
CA TYR A 207 6.49 -11.72 -5.76
C TYR A 207 5.57 -12.94 -5.95
N GLY A 208 4.26 -12.74 -5.86
CA GLY A 208 3.28 -13.81 -6.04
C GLY A 208 3.36 -14.46 -7.42
N TYR A 209 3.50 -13.67 -8.47
CA TYR A 209 3.68 -14.16 -9.83
C TYR A 209 4.98 -14.98 -9.99
N ILE A 210 6.10 -14.47 -9.48
CA ILE A 210 7.41 -15.14 -9.55
C ILE A 210 7.34 -16.48 -8.81
N ARG A 211 6.76 -16.49 -7.62
CA ARG A 211 6.58 -17.71 -6.82
C ARG A 211 5.73 -18.75 -7.54
N GLN A 212 4.60 -18.36 -8.10
CA GLN A 212 3.72 -19.26 -8.86
C GLN A 212 4.47 -19.88 -10.04
N LYS A 213 5.18 -19.07 -10.83
CA LYS A 213 5.93 -19.53 -11.98
C LYS A 213 7.03 -20.52 -11.61
N ASN A 214 7.70 -20.31 -10.47
CA ASN A 214 8.70 -21.24 -9.97
C ASN A 214 8.08 -22.59 -9.55
N GLN A 215 6.89 -22.57 -8.95
CA GLN A 215 6.17 -23.79 -8.58
C GLN A 215 5.73 -24.59 -9.83
N GLU A 216 5.22 -23.93 -10.86
CA GLU A 216 4.85 -24.55 -12.13
C GLU A 216 6.06 -25.23 -12.80
N LYS A 217 7.22 -24.55 -12.81
CA LYS A 217 8.47 -25.09 -13.34
C LYS A 217 8.94 -26.33 -12.58
N THR A 218 8.90 -26.29 -11.24
CA THR A 218 9.29 -27.44 -10.41
C THR A 218 8.38 -28.64 -10.65
N ALA A 219 7.06 -28.41 -10.72
CA ALA A 219 6.09 -29.48 -11.00
C ALA A 219 6.32 -30.14 -12.37
N SER A 220 6.60 -29.35 -13.41
CA SER A 220 6.89 -29.88 -14.75
C SER A 220 8.18 -30.70 -14.80
N THR A 221 9.21 -30.29 -14.05
CA THR A 221 10.49 -31.02 -13.96
C THR A 221 10.29 -32.38 -13.26
N LEU A 222 9.52 -32.42 -12.20
CA LEU A 222 9.23 -33.68 -11.46
C LEU A 222 8.40 -34.66 -12.32
N SER A 223 7.41 -34.16 -13.08
CA SER A 223 6.60 -35.01 -13.95
C SER A 223 7.45 -35.62 -15.10
N PHE A 224 8.45 -34.89 -15.61
CA PHE A 224 9.36 -35.37 -16.62
C PHE A 224 10.27 -36.49 -16.08
N GLN A 225 10.86 -36.30 -14.89
CA GLN A 225 11.69 -37.34 -14.25
C GLN A 225 10.91 -38.63 -13.97
N GLN A 226 9.65 -38.52 -13.54
CA GLN A 226 8.82 -39.69 -13.25
C GLN A 226 8.42 -40.47 -14.49
N SER A 227 8.42 -39.85 -15.69
CA SER A 227 8.19 -40.55 -16.95
C SER A 227 9.43 -41.32 -17.44
N ASP A 228 10.61 -40.82 -17.13
CA ASP A 228 11.88 -41.46 -17.51
C ASP A 228 12.21 -42.69 -16.64
N ASP A 229 11.72 -42.70 -15.37
CA ASP A 229 11.91 -43.83 -14.45
C ASP A 229 10.97 -45.03 -14.75
N ILE A 230 10.01 -44.89 -15.66
CA ILE A 230 9.04 -45.94 -16.05
C ILE A 230 9.41 -46.62 -17.37
N LEU A 231 10.35 -46.10 -18.13
CA LEU A 231 10.89 -46.67 -19.36
C LEU A 231 12.16 -47.46 -19.10
#